data_5520770c0eb67dd86972c73806514ae9
#
_entry.id   5520770c0eb67dd86972c73806514ae9
#
_cell.length_a   1.000
_cell.length_b   1.000
_cell.length_c   1.000
_cell.angle_alpha   90.00
_cell.angle_beta   90.00
_cell.angle_gamma   90.00
#
_symmetry.space_group_name_H-M   'P 1'
#
loop_
_entity.id
_entity.type
_entity.pdbx_description
1 polymer ?
#
loop_
_entity_poly.entity_id
_entity_poly.type
_entity_poly.pdbx_seq_one_letter_code
_entity_poly.pdbx_strand_id
1 'polypeptide(L)'
;MTVMLQTRALAKSFTLHLRGGLRMPVLSGVDLDVHAGECVVLSGPSGTGKSTLMRSLYGNYRAESGTILIRHAGEMIDIATADPRTILAVRHETLGYVSQFLRVVPRVSALDVVAEVLLARGIDQDTSREKARTLLLQLNIPSRLHAIPPATFSGGEQQRVNLARGFIANHPILLLDEPTASLDAENRAVVIRMIQDAKAKGIAIVAICHDADVRDVIADRLFTMSPYQDAA
;
A
#
# COMPACT_ATOMS: atom_id res chain seq x y z
N MET A 1 -15.77 -15.68 5.39
CA MET A 1 -15.14 -14.34 5.11
C MET A 1 -14.91 -14.20 3.62
N THR A 2 -15.14 -13.01 3.06
CA THR A 2 -14.98 -12.77 1.62
C THR A 2 -13.52 -12.56 1.26
N VAL A 3 -13.00 -13.31 0.28
CA VAL A 3 -11.63 -13.10 -0.26
C VAL A 3 -11.63 -11.83 -1.10
N MET A 4 -10.72 -10.92 -0.77
CA MET A 4 -10.54 -9.62 -1.45
C MET A 4 -9.31 -9.60 -2.36
N LEU A 5 -8.25 -10.28 -1.94
CA LEU A 5 -7.00 -10.42 -2.69
C LEU A 5 -6.51 -11.85 -2.56
N GLN A 6 -6.00 -12.42 -3.67
CA GLN A 6 -5.45 -13.77 -3.68
C GLN A 6 -4.27 -13.85 -4.64
N THR A 7 -3.21 -14.56 -4.27
CA THR A 7 -2.16 -15.00 -5.21
C THR A 7 -2.08 -16.52 -5.24
N ARG A 8 -1.75 -17.08 -6.40
CA ARG A 8 -1.50 -18.53 -6.57
C ARG A 8 -0.25 -18.73 -7.39
N ALA A 9 0.66 -19.53 -6.86
CA ALA A 9 1.94 -19.90 -7.47
C ALA A 9 2.69 -18.68 -8.04
N LEU A 10 2.58 -17.52 -7.39
CA LEU A 10 3.12 -16.25 -7.89
C LEU A 10 4.64 -16.30 -7.87
N ALA A 11 5.26 -16.06 -9.05
CA ALA A 11 6.70 -15.98 -9.19
C ALA A 11 7.14 -14.69 -9.88
N LYS A 12 8.33 -14.22 -9.48
CA LYS A 12 8.97 -13.04 -10.05
C LYS A 12 10.49 -13.15 -10.00
N SER A 13 11.14 -12.92 -11.13
CA SER A 13 12.60 -12.76 -11.26
C SER A 13 12.94 -11.38 -11.82
N PHE A 14 14.16 -10.94 -11.58
CA PHE A 14 14.75 -9.78 -12.22
C PHE A 14 15.98 -10.20 -13.01
N THR A 15 16.21 -9.59 -14.18
CA THR A 15 17.41 -9.81 -14.99
C THR A 15 18.35 -8.62 -14.80
N LEU A 16 19.55 -8.89 -14.30
CA LEU A 16 20.61 -7.90 -14.11
C LEU A 16 21.43 -7.76 -15.38
N HIS A 17 20.97 -6.92 -16.33
CA HIS A 17 21.62 -6.74 -17.62
C HIS A 17 23.09 -6.27 -17.50
N LEU A 18 23.41 -5.42 -16.52
CA LEU A 18 24.77 -4.94 -16.25
C LEU A 18 25.70 -6.01 -15.66
N ARG A 19 25.18 -7.18 -15.32
CA ARG A 19 25.96 -8.34 -14.81
C ARG A 19 25.79 -9.56 -15.73
N GLY A 20 25.91 -9.35 -17.03
CA GLY A 20 25.87 -10.45 -18.00
C GLY A 20 24.51 -11.14 -18.15
N GLY A 21 23.41 -10.48 -17.80
CA GLY A 21 22.08 -11.08 -17.91
C GLY A 21 21.72 -12.04 -16.76
N LEU A 22 22.41 -11.94 -15.62
CA LEU A 22 22.13 -12.80 -14.45
C LEU A 22 20.66 -12.68 -14.05
N ARG A 23 19.95 -13.81 -14.05
CA ARG A 23 18.58 -13.93 -13.57
C ARG A 23 18.58 -14.13 -12.05
N MET A 24 17.84 -13.29 -11.35
CA MET A 24 17.73 -13.29 -9.89
C MET A 24 16.27 -13.54 -9.50
N PRO A 25 15.89 -14.78 -9.15
CA PRO A 25 14.57 -15.08 -8.62
C PRO A 25 14.36 -14.36 -7.29
N VAL A 26 13.15 -13.79 -7.06
CA VAL A 26 12.82 -13.07 -5.83
C VAL A 26 11.54 -13.62 -5.21
N LEU A 27 10.55 -13.98 -6.02
CA LEU A 27 9.33 -14.66 -5.56
C LEU A 27 9.23 -16.01 -6.25
N SER A 28 8.86 -17.04 -5.50
CA SER A 28 8.68 -18.39 -6.02
C SER A 28 7.49 -19.07 -5.32
N GLY A 29 6.43 -19.34 -6.09
CA GLY A 29 5.26 -20.09 -5.61
C GLY A 29 4.52 -19.42 -4.45
N VAL A 30 4.38 -18.07 -4.47
CA VAL A 30 3.72 -17.35 -3.38
C VAL A 30 2.21 -17.52 -3.46
N ASP A 31 1.63 -18.18 -2.45
CA ASP A 31 0.20 -18.36 -2.26
C ASP A 31 -0.25 -17.52 -1.05
N LEU A 32 -1.11 -16.54 -1.28
CA LEU A 32 -1.60 -15.63 -0.26
C LEU A 32 -3.09 -15.38 -0.48
N ASP A 33 -3.89 -15.47 0.57
CA ASP A 33 -5.28 -15.02 0.62
C ASP A 33 -5.41 -13.90 1.64
N VAL A 34 -6.18 -12.87 1.31
CA VAL A 34 -6.50 -11.76 2.22
C VAL A 34 -8.00 -11.53 2.18
N HIS A 35 -8.61 -11.49 3.35
CA HIS A 35 -10.06 -11.39 3.49
C HIS A 35 -10.51 -9.97 3.85
N ALA A 36 -11.79 -9.68 3.62
CA ALA A 36 -12.40 -8.43 4.06
C ALA A 36 -12.23 -8.24 5.58
N GLY A 37 -11.74 -7.08 6.00
CA GLY A 37 -11.48 -6.73 7.40
C GLY A 37 -10.24 -7.40 8.02
N GLU A 38 -9.45 -8.14 7.23
CA GLU A 38 -8.21 -8.78 7.67
C GLU A 38 -7.00 -7.88 7.37
N CYS A 39 -6.06 -7.82 8.30
CA CYS A 39 -4.73 -7.27 8.09
C CYS A 39 -3.70 -8.41 8.10
N VAL A 40 -3.11 -8.69 6.94
CA VAL A 40 -2.01 -9.64 6.78
C VAL A 40 -0.70 -8.86 6.76
N VAL A 41 0.20 -9.12 7.72
CA VAL A 41 1.53 -8.51 7.73
C VAL A 41 2.55 -9.45 7.12
N LEU A 42 3.25 -8.98 6.09
CA LEU A 42 4.35 -9.69 5.47
C LEU A 42 5.57 -9.65 6.41
N SER A 43 6.02 -10.82 6.83
CA SER A 43 7.13 -11.01 7.76
C SER A 43 8.28 -11.76 7.09
N GLY A 44 9.49 -11.62 7.60
CA GLY A 44 10.69 -12.30 7.11
C GLY A 44 11.90 -11.38 7.05
N PRO A 45 13.12 -11.93 6.90
CA PRO A 45 14.35 -11.17 6.81
C PRO A 45 14.37 -10.13 5.68
N SER A 46 15.31 -9.19 5.75
CA SER A 46 15.54 -8.27 4.62
C SER A 46 15.92 -9.05 3.37
N GLY A 47 15.46 -8.61 2.20
CA GLY A 47 15.77 -9.28 0.92
C GLY A 47 14.87 -10.48 0.56
N THR A 48 13.90 -10.87 1.39
CA THR A 48 12.97 -11.99 1.07
C THR A 48 11.88 -11.66 0.04
N GLY A 49 11.90 -10.47 -0.55
CA GLY A 49 10.95 -10.09 -1.60
C GLY A 49 9.65 -9.44 -1.13
N LYS A 50 9.51 -9.03 0.15
CA LYS A 50 8.30 -8.38 0.68
C LYS A 50 7.86 -7.17 -0.16
N SER A 51 8.76 -6.23 -0.41
CA SER A 51 8.45 -5.05 -1.25
C SER A 51 8.24 -5.42 -2.72
N THR A 52 8.86 -6.51 -3.20
CA THR A 52 8.59 -7.03 -4.55
C THR A 52 7.17 -7.59 -4.62
N LEU A 53 6.73 -8.35 -3.63
CA LEU A 53 5.35 -8.84 -3.54
C LEU A 53 4.37 -7.65 -3.49
N MET A 54 4.56 -6.67 -2.61
CA MET A 54 3.71 -5.47 -2.53
C MET A 54 3.58 -4.76 -3.88
N ARG A 55 4.71 -4.55 -4.58
CA ARG A 55 4.70 -3.89 -5.90
C ARG A 55 4.07 -4.75 -6.99
N SER A 56 4.15 -6.07 -6.88
CA SER A 56 3.45 -7.00 -7.78
C SER A 56 1.94 -6.97 -7.52
N LEU A 57 1.50 -6.99 -6.25
CA LEU A 57 0.09 -6.84 -5.86
C LEU A 57 -0.51 -5.52 -6.33
N TYR A 58 0.28 -4.45 -6.39
CA TYR A 58 -0.14 -3.17 -6.95
C TYR A 58 -0.06 -3.11 -8.49
N GLY A 59 0.45 -4.16 -9.14
CA GLY A 59 0.64 -4.22 -10.59
C GLY A 59 1.80 -3.36 -11.11
N ASN A 60 2.74 -2.91 -10.26
CA ASN A 60 3.94 -2.19 -10.71
C ASN A 60 4.99 -3.14 -11.31
N TYR A 61 5.00 -4.40 -10.85
CA TYR A 61 5.84 -5.44 -11.40
C TYR A 61 4.95 -6.52 -12.01
N ARG A 62 5.19 -6.81 -13.29
CA ARG A 62 4.53 -7.92 -13.96
C ARG A 62 5.01 -9.24 -13.35
N ALA A 63 4.08 -10.12 -13.00
CA ALA A 63 4.38 -11.50 -12.61
C ALA A 63 5.07 -12.24 -13.75
N GLU A 64 5.97 -13.14 -13.41
CA GLU A 64 6.57 -14.06 -14.38
C GLU A 64 5.67 -15.26 -14.61
N SER A 65 5.07 -15.77 -13.53
CA SER A 65 4.04 -16.82 -13.55
C SER A 65 3.13 -16.70 -12.34
N GLY A 66 2.06 -17.46 -12.31
CA GLY A 66 1.03 -17.44 -11.29
C GLY A 66 0.00 -16.36 -11.53
N THR A 67 -0.92 -16.18 -10.58
CA THR A 67 -2.05 -15.25 -10.67
C THR A 67 -2.06 -14.26 -9.51
N ILE A 68 -2.63 -13.06 -9.75
CA ILE A 68 -2.92 -12.05 -8.73
C ILE A 68 -4.36 -11.64 -8.92
N LEU A 69 -5.25 -12.22 -8.14
CA LEU A 69 -6.68 -12.00 -8.21
C LEU A 69 -7.10 -10.91 -7.22
N ILE A 70 -7.75 -9.87 -7.71
CA ILE A 70 -8.28 -8.73 -6.93
C ILE A 70 -9.79 -8.70 -7.10
N ARG A 71 -10.54 -8.61 -6.00
CA ARG A 71 -11.99 -8.41 -6.04
C ARG A 71 -12.30 -6.97 -6.39
N HIS A 72 -12.73 -6.75 -7.63
CA HIS A 72 -13.07 -5.45 -8.20
C HIS A 72 -14.47 -5.49 -8.78
N ALA A 73 -15.33 -4.54 -8.41
CA ALA A 73 -16.72 -4.45 -8.88
C ALA A 73 -17.52 -5.78 -8.71
N GLY A 74 -17.23 -6.56 -7.67
CA GLY A 74 -17.90 -7.83 -7.38
C GLY A 74 -17.24 -9.09 -7.98
N GLU A 75 -16.32 -8.93 -8.92
CA GLU A 75 -15.64 -10.03 -9.62
C GLU A 75 -14.17 -10.16 -9.20
N MET A 76 -13.58 -11.34 -9.42
CA MET A 76 -12.14 -11.56 -9.23
C MET A 76 -11.40 -11.32 -10.54
N ILE A 77 -10.60 -10.25 -10.58
CA ILE A 77 -9.81 -9.85 -11.76
C ILE A 77 -8.35 -10.27 -11.56
N ASP A 78 -7.78 -10.99 -12.52
CA ASP A 78 -6.36 -11.33 -12.52
C ASP A 78 -5.53 -10.17 -13.08
N ILE A 79 -4.92 -9.38 -12.20
CA ILE A 79 -4.07 -8.25 -12.62
C ILE A 79 -2.68 -8.66 -13.14
N ALA A 80 -2.29 -9.95 -13.00
CA ALA A 80 -1.03 -10.43 -13.57
C ALA A 80 -1.09 -10.46 -15.12
N THR A 81 -2.28 -10.66 -15.67
CA THR A 81 -2.54 -10.79 -17.12
C THR A 81 -3.43 -9.68 -17.68
N ALA A 82 -4.06 -8.86 -16.81
CA ALA A 82 -4.96 -7.80 -17.23
C ALA A 82 -4.28 -6.74 -18.10
N ASP A 83 -5.08 -6.11 -18.94
CA ASP A 83 -4.63 -4.97 -19.74
C ASP A 83 -4.40 -3.72 -18.86
N PRO A 84 -3.61 -2.73 -19.34
CA PRO A 84 -3.27 -1.54 -18.54
C PRO A 84 -4.47 -0.72 -18.08
N ARG A 85 -5.57 -0.68 -18.84
CA ARG A 85 -6.78 0.10 -18.47
C ARG A 85 -7.47 -0.55 -17.27
N THR A 86 -7.59 -1.88 -17.29
CA THR A 86 -8.13 -2.66 -16.18
C THR A 86 -7.28 -2.47 -14.91
N ILE A 87 -5.94 -2.52 -15.01
CA ILE A 87 -5.05 -2.26 -13.87
C ILE A 87 -5.26 -0.84 -13.32
N LEU A 88 -5.39 0.17 -14.18
CA LEU A 88 -5.66 1.55 -13.75
C LEU A 88 -7.03 1.68 -13.07
N ALA A 89 -8.08 1.03 -13.57
CA ALA A 89 -9.40 1.01 -12.93
C ALA A 89 -9.35 0.38 -11.54
N VAL A 90 -8.68 -0.78 -11.39
CA VAL A 90 -8.47 -1.45 -10.10
C VAL A 90 -7.75 -0.54 -9.11
N ARG A 91 -6.68 0.16 -9.52
CA ARG A 91 -5.95 1.11 -8.67
C ARG A 91 -6.79 2.33 -8.30
N HIS A 92 -7.61 2.80 -9.22
CA HIS A 92 -8.44 3.97 -9.00
C HIS A 92 -9.56 3.70 -7.98
N GLU A 93 -10.20 2.52 -8.05
CA GLU A 93 -11.42 2.26 -7.30
C GLU A 93 -11.22 1.31 -6.12
N THR A 94 -10.30 0.35 -6.23
CA THR A 94 -10.25 -0.81 -5.33
C THR A 94 -8.98 -0.89 -4.51
N LEU A 95 -7.83 -0.52 -5.07
CA LEU A 95 -6.52 -0.84 -4.50
C LEU A 95 -5.73 0.42 -4.16
N GLY A 96 -5.73 0.82 -2.89
CA GLY A 96 -4.90 1.90 -2.37
C GLY A 96 -3.48 1.42 -2.04
N TYR A 97 -2.47 2.30 -2.19
CA TYR A 97 -1.10 1.99 -1.85
C TYR A 97 -0.41 3.16 -1.14
N VAL A 98 0.01 2.92 0.08
CA VAL A 98 0.91 3.78 0.84
C VAL A 98 2.31 3.22 0.68
N SER A 99 3.13 3.86 -0.15
CA SER A 99 4.53 3.48 -0.38
C SER A 99 5.43 3.98 0.76
N GLN A 100 6.60 3.40 0.92
CA GLN A 100 7.59 3.80 1.94
C GLN A 100 7.97 5.28 1.88
N PHE A 101 7.98 5.88 0.68
CA PHE A 101 8.31 7.29 0.48
C PHE A 101 7.21 7.99 -0.30
N LEU A 102 6.84 9.18 0.17
CA LEU A 102 5.90 10.04 -0.53
C LEU A 102 6.52 10.53 -1.86
N ARG A 103 5.84 10.21 -2.95
CA ARG A 103 6.17 10.75 -4.28
C ARG A 103 5.16 11.81 -4.66
N VAL A 104 5.57 13.05 -4.68
CA VAL A 104 4.71 14.19 -5.01
C VAL A 104 5.30 15.03 -6.14
N VAL A 105 4.41 15.73 -6.85
CA VAL A 105 4.81 16.75 -7.81
C VAL A 105 5.32 17.96 -7.02
N PRO A 106 6.50 18.51 -7.35
CA PRO A 106 7.00 19.74 -6.72
C PRO A 106 5.99 20.89 -6.84
N ARG A 107 5.94 21.74 -5.81
CA ARG A 107 5.08 22.94 -5.74
C ARG A 107 3.58 22.69 -5.59
N VAL A 108 3.13 21.43 -5.40
CA VAL A 108 1.74 21.11 -5.05
C VAL A 108 1.62 21.10 -3.53
N SER A 109 0.60 21.77 -2.98
CA SER A 109 0.39 21.85 -1.52
C SER A 109 0.04 20.48 -0.92
N ALA A 110 0.31 20.30 0.39
CA ALA A 110 -0.06 19.07 1.10
C ALA A 110 -1.57 18.79 1.02
N LEU A 111 -2.38 19.84 1.12
CA LEU A 111 -3.83 19.74 0.98
C LEU A 111 -4.24 19.23 -0.41
N ASP A 112 -3.65 19.78 -1.47
CA ASP A 112 -4.00 19.39 -2.84
C ASP A 112 -3.47 18.00 -3.19
N VAL A 113 -2.30 17.60 -2.69
CA VAL A 113 -1.76 16.23 -2.83
C VAL A 113 -2.73 15.19 -2.28
N VAL A 114 -3.40 15.50 -1.17
CA VAL A 114 -4.37 14.58 -0.56
C VAL A 114 -5.74 14.68 -1.25
N ALA A 115 -6.22 15.90 -1.54
CA ALA A 115 -7.51 16.12 -2.16
C ALA A 115 -7.60 15.57 -3.60
N GLU A 116 -6.47 15.57 -4.35
CA GLU A 116 -6.38 15.07 -5.73
C GLU A 116 -6.97 13.66 -5.90
N VAL A 117 -6.81 12.80 -4.90
CA VAL A 117 -7.30 11.41 -4.94
C VAL A 117 -8.84 11.38 -5.06
N LEU A 118 -9.53 12.27 -4.38
CA LEU A 118 -11.00 12.37 -4.45
C LEU A 118 -11.46 13.14 -5.68
N LEU A 119 -10.73 14.19 -6.07
CA LEU A 119 -10.98 14.93 -7.31
C LEU A 119 -10.91 14.02 -8.54
N ALA A 120 -9.90 13.14 -8.61
CA ALA A 120 -9.76 12.15 -9.66
C ALA A 120 -10.97 11.18 -9.74
N ARG A 121 -11.70 11.01 -8.64
CA ARG A 121 -12.94 10.21 -8.54
C ARG A 121 -14.22 11.02 -8.83
N GLY A 122 -14.08 12.26 -9.29
CA GLY A 122 -15.20 13.12 -9.63
C GLY A 122 -15.91 13.76 -8.44
N ILE A 123 -15.32 13.69 -7.23
CA ILE A 123 -15.84 14.42 -6.08
C ILE A 123 -15.46 15.90 -6.23
N ASP A 124 -16.40 16.79 -5.93
CA ASP A 124 -16.17 18.23 -6.06
C ASP A 124 -15.00 18.75 -5.20
N GLN A 125 -14.48 19.91 -5.58
CA GLN A 125 -13.28 20.48 -5.01
C GLN A 125 -13.43 20.83 -3.53
N ASP A 126 -14.55 21.40 -3.13
CA ASP A 126 -14.77 21.85 -1.74
C ASP A 126 -14.86 20.65 -0.80
N THR A 127 -15.66 19.64 -1.16
CA THR A 127 -15.78 18.37 -0.43
C THR A 127 -14.44 17.65 -0.35
N SER A 128 -13.69 17.59 -1.45
CA SER A 128 -12.39 16.90 -1.50
C SER A 128 -11.36 17.58 -0.59
N ARG A 129 -11.29 18.91 -0.61
CA ARG A 129 -10.38 19.67 0.24
C ARG A 129 -10.79 19.63 1.72
N GLU A 130 -12.08 19.64 2.04
CA GLU A 130 -12.55 19.54 3.42
C GLU A 130 -12.22 18.19 4.04
N LYS A 131 -12.43 17.08 3.30
CA LYS A 131 -12.04 15.74 3.73
C LYS A 131 -10.53 15.62 3.88
N ALA A 132 -9.76 16.19 2.96
CA ALA A 132 -8.30 16.22 3.03
C ALA A 132 -7.80 17.00 4.26
N ARG A 133 -8.39 18.16 4.54
CA ARG A 133 -8.08 18.99 5.72
C ARG A 133 -8.32 18.21 7.01
N THR A 134 -9.50 17.61 7.14
CA THR A 134 -9.87 16.81 8.31
C THR A 134 -8.88 15.67 8.54
N LEU A 135 -8.51 14.93 7.49
CA LEU A 135 -7.59 13.80 7.60
C LEU A 135 -6.15 14.23 7.91
N LEU A 136 -5.69 15.35 7.34
CA LEU A 136 -4.38 15.93 7.66
C LEU A 136 -4.31 16.35 9.14
N LEU A 137 -5.37 16.98 9.68
CA LEU A 137 -5.44 17.33 11.10
C LEU A 137 -5.46 16.08 11.99
N GLN A 138 -6.21 15.05 11.63
CA GLN A 138 -6.22 13.76 12.33
C GLN A 138 -4.82 13.12 12.39
N LEU A 139 -4.02 13.33 11.37
CA LEU A 139 -2.62 12.88 11.29
C LEU A 139 -1.63 13.91 11.88
N ASN A 140 -2.07 14.85 12.68
CA ASN A 140 -1.23 15.86 13.33
C ASN A 140 -0.39 16.71 12.35
N ILE A 141 -0.92 16.99 11.15
CA ILE A 141 -0.38 18.00 10.24
C ILE A 141 -1.12 19.30 10.48
N PRO A 142 -0.49 20.30 11.10
CA PRO A 142 -1.16 21.54 11.47
C PRO A 142 -1.57 22.36 10.25
N SER A 143 -2.67 23.12 10.36
CA SER A 143 -3.25 23.89 9.24
C SER A 143 -2.27 24.83 8.53
N ARG A 144 -1.27 25.37 9.26
CA ARG A 144 -0.22 26.23 8.67
C ARG A 144 0.62 25.51 7.61
N LEU A 145 0.68 24.19 7.64
CA LEU A 145 1.42 23.36 6.67
C LEU A 145 0.58 22.93 5.47
N HIS A 146 -0.74 23.05 5.53
CA HIS A 146 -1.64 22.54 4.48
C HIS A 146 -1.39 23.20 3.11
N ALA A 147 -1.03 24.48 3.09
CA ALA A 147 -0.73 25.23 1.86
C ALA A 147 0.72 25.04 1.37
N ILE A 148 1.56 24.35 2.13
CA ILE A 148 2.99 24.19 1.84
C ILE A 148 3.23 22.87 1.11
N PRO A 149 4.13 22.82 0.11
CA PRO A 149 4.49 21.57 -0.57
C PRO A 149 5.18 20.57 0.36
N PRO A 150 4.77 19.28 0.38
CA PRO A 150 5.36 18.27 1.26
C PRO A 150 6.85 18.00 1.05
N ALA A 151 7.40 18.38 -0.11
CA ALA A 151 8.83 18.25 -0.38
C ALA A 151 9.72 19.02 0.62
N THR A 152 9.15 20.00 1.36
CA THR A 152 9.85 20.79 2.38
C THR A 152 9.66 20.26 3.79
N PHE A 153 8.87 19.20 3.97
CA PHE A 153 8.50 18.63 5.25
C PHE A 153 9.58 17.67 5.77
N SER A 154 9.60 17.48 7.09
CA SER A 154 10.37 16.37 7.71
C SER A 154 9.90 15.00 7.20
N GLY A 155 10.73 13.97 7.31
CA GLY A 155 10.37 12.62 6.90
C GLY A 155 9.08 12.10 7.53
N GLY A 156 8.87 12.37 8.83
CA GLY A 156 7.63 11.99 9.53
C GLY A 156 6.40 12.77 9.06
N GLU A 157 6.53 14.06 8.73
CA GLU A 157 5.43 14.85 8.16
C GLU A 157 5.09 14.37 6.74
N GLN A 158 6.11 14.08 5.90
CA GLN A 158 5.90 13.49 4.57
C GLN A 158 5.18 12.14 4.67
N GLN A 159 5.57 11.29 5.62
CA GLN A 159 4.91 10.00 5.83
C GLN A 159 3.44 10.17 6.24
N ARG A 160 3.12 11.13 7.09
CA ARG A 160 1.73 11.42 7.47
C ARG A 160 0.89 11.96 6.30
N VAL A 161 1.45 12.78 5.42
CA VAL A 161 0.77 13.19 4.17
C VAL A 161 0.56 11.99 3.23
N ASN A 162 1.54 11.10 3.14
CA ASN A 162 1.44 9.86 2.35
C ASN A 162 0.30 8.96 2.86
N LEU A 163 0.18 8.81 4.18
CA LEU A 163 -0.91 8.10 4.83
C LEU A 163 -2.26 8.76 4.53
N ALA A 164 -2.37 10.09 4.70
CA ALA A 164 -3.58 10.81 4.34
C ALA A 164 -4.01 10.53 2.91
N ARG A 165 -3.09 10.60 1.96
CA ARG A 165 -3.33 10.30 0.55
C ARG A 165 -3.82 8.87 0.32
N GLY A 166 -3.25 7.88 1.02
CA GLY A 166 -3.62 6.48 0.88
C GLY A 166 -4.99 6.14 1.48
N PHE A 167 -5.33 6.77 2.61
CA PHE A 167 -6.56 6.46 3.34
C PHE A 167 -7.78 7.26 2.88
N ILE A 168 -7.62 8.45 2.28
CA ILE A 168 -8.74 9.36 1.99
C ILE A 168 -9.83 8.75 1.10
N ALA A 169 -9.45 7.86 0.19
CA ALA A 169 -10.39 7.25 -0.77
C ALA A 169 -11.15 6.04 -0.24
N ASN A 170 -10.82 5.55 0.97
CA ASN A 170 -11.43 4.33 1.55
C ASN A 170 -11.47 3.16 0.57
N HIS A 171 -10.34 2.86 -0.08
CA HIS A 171 -10.25 1.72 -0.98
C HIS A 171 -10.61 0.42 -0.26
N PRO A 172 -11.32 -0.52 -0.92
CA PRO A 172 -11.63 -1.85 -0.35
C PRO A 172 -10.40 -2.67 0.04
N ILE A 173 -9.25 -2.40 -0.58
CA ILE A 173 -7.96 -3.04 -0.29
C ILE A 173 -6.90 -1.96 -0.12
N LEU A 174 -6.11 -2.05 0.96
CA LEU A 174 -4.96 -1.17 1.22
C LEU A 174 -3.66 -1.97 1.30
N LEU A 175 -2.67 -1.49 0.57
CA LEU A 175 -1.29 -1.95 0.67
C LEU A 175 -0.48 -0.90 1.44
N LEU A 176 0.15 -1.28 2.56
CA LEU A 176 0.86 -0.38 3.46
C LEU A 176 2.34 -0.81 3.56
N ASP A 177 3.23 -0.05 2.92
CA ASP A 177 4.67 -0.33 2.93
C ASP A 177 5.36 0.56 3.98
N GLU A 178 5.65 -0.02 5.16
CA GLU A 178 6.23 0.64 6.32
C GLU A 178 5.47 1.90 6.79
N PRO A 179 4.16 1.79 7.09
CA PRO A 179 3.30 2.95 7.34
C PRO A 179 3.71 3.78 8.56
N THR A 180 4.46 3.21 9.50
CA THR A 180 4.88 3.87 10.75
C THR A 180 6.37 4.23 10.78
N ALA A 181 7.11 4.04 9.68
CA ALA A 181 8.48 4.45 9.59
C ALA A 181 8.62 5.97 9.83
N SER A 182 9.66 6.36 10.57
CA SER A 182 9.97 7.77 10.88
C SER A 182 8.90 8.51 11.72
N LEU A 183 7.97 7.78 12.36
CA LEU A 183 6.96 8.35 13.26
C LEU A 183 7.37 8.18 14.73
N ASP A 184 7.12 9.23 15.53
CA ASP A 184 7.17 9.14 16.98
C ASP A 184 6.01 8.30 17.55
N ALA A 185 6.01 8.04 18.85
CA ALA A 185 5.02 7.18 19.51
C ALA A 185 3.59 7.70 19.39
N GLU A 186 3.39 9.03 19.49
CA GLU A 186 2.07 9.66 19.39
C GLU A 186 1.48 9.49 18.00
N ASN A 187 2.25 9.85 16.96
CA ASN A 187 1.82 9.72 15.57
C ASN A 187 1.64 8.26 15.15
N ARG A 188 2.49 7.35 15.67
CA ARG A 188 2.35 5.91 15.47
C ARG A 188 1.01 5.39 16.01
N ALA A 189 0.60 5.83 17.21
CA ALA A 189 -0.68 5.47 17.80
C ALA A 189 -1.88 5.94 16.95
N VAL A 190 -1.78 7.12 16.31
CA VAL A 190 -2.81 7.60 15.38
C VAL A 190 -2.94 6.65 14.17
N VAL A 191 -1.81 6.26 13.57
CA VAL A 191 -1.80 5.37 12.40
C VAL A 191 -2.35 3.98 12.75
N ILE A 192 -1.99 3.43 13.92
CA ILE A 192 -2.53 2.16 14.40
C ILE A 192 -4.06 2.22 14.47
N ARG A 193 -4.63 3.27 15.10
CA ARG A 193 -6.09 3.45 15.17
C ARG A 193 -6.72 3.54 13.78
N MET A 194 -6.12 4.26 12.84
CA MET A 194 -6.62 4.36 11.46
C MET A 194 -6.65 2.99 10.77
N ILE A 195 -5.64 2.15 10.98
CA ILE A 195 -5.60 0.79 10.44
C ILE A 195 -6.71 -0.06 11.07
N GLN A 196 -6.89 0.01 12.38
CA GLN A 196 -7.96 -0.70 13.09
C GLN A 196 -9.35 -0.26 12.62
N ASP A 197 -9.57 1.05 12.45
CA ASP A 197 -10.82 1.59 11.92
C ASP A 197 -11.10 1.13 10.48
N ALA A 198 -10.06 1.05 9.65
CA ALA A 198 -10.18 0.54 8.30
C ALA A 198 -10.56 -0.96 8.29
N LYS A 199 -9.94 -1.78 9.14
CA LYS A 199 -10.32 -3.20 9.34
C LYS A 199 -11.77 -3.33 9.78
N ALA A 200 -12.19 -2.54 10.76
CA ALA A 200 -13.57 -2.56 11.27
C ALA A 200 -14.60 -2.19 10.18
N LYS A 201 -14.22 -1.41 9.18
CA LYS A 201 -15.03 -1.09 8.00
C LYS A 201 -15.00 -2.17 6.92
N GLY A 202 -14.29 -3.27 7.14
CA GLY A 202 -14.18 -4.37 6.18
C GLY A 202 -13.08 -4.20 5.14
N ILE A 203 -12.20 -3.21 5.27
CA ILE A 203 -11.07 -3.01 4.34
C ILE A 203 -10.04 -4.13 4.56
N ALA A 204 -9.64 -4.80 3.48
CA ALA A 204 -8.58 -5.78 3.49
C ALA A 204 -7.21 -5.08 3.44
N ILE A 205 -6.26 -5.49 4.26
CA ILE A 205 -4.96 -4.81 4.37
C ILE A 205 -3.82 -5.82 4.21
N VAL A 206 -2.85 -5.47 3.37
CA VAL A 206 -1.54 -6.11 3.34
C VAL A 206 -0.51 -5.09 3.79
N ALA A 207 0.27 -5.40 4.82
CA ALA A 207 1.24 -4.46 5.37
C ALA A 207 2.65 -5.06 5.43
N ILE A 208 3.67 -4.21 5.31
CA ILE A 208 5.03 -4.48 5.74
C ILE A 208 5.28 -3.60 6.96
N CYS A 209 5.69 -4.21 8.08
CA CYS A 209 5.98 -3.49 9.30
C CYS A 209 7.24 -4.09 9.96
N HIS A 210 8.25 -3.26 10.21
CA HIS A 210 9.47 -3.69 10.88
C HIS A 210 9.38 -3.57 12.41
N ASP A 211 8.55 -2.64 12.90
CA ASP A 211 8.31 -2.46 14.34
C ASP A 211 7.41 -3.60 14.86
N ALA A 212 7.96 -4.41 15.78
CA ALA A 212 7.25 -5.55 16.35
C ALA A 212 6.00 -5.12 17.13
N ASP A 213 6.09 -4.03 17.89
CA ASP A 213 4.98 -3.54 18.71
C ASP A 213 3.79 -3.11 17.84
N VAL A 214 4.08 -2.44 16.71
CA VAL A 214 3.03 -2.06 15.74
C VAL A 214 2.46 -3.30 15.06
N ARG A 215 3.34 -4.18 14.57
CA ARG A 215 2.95 -5.41 13.87
C ARG A 215 1.98 -6.25 14.72
N ASP A 216 2.32 -6.46 15.98
CA ASP A 216 1.56 -7.35 16.88
C ASP A 216 0.18 -6.76 17.24
N VAL A 217 0.01 -5.43 17.11
CA VAL A 217 -1.28 -4.76 17.33
C VAL A 217 -2.17 -4.73 16.08
N ILE A 218 -1.59 -4.58 14.87
CA ILE A 218 -2.38 -4.45 13.63
C ILE A 218 -2.66 -5.77 12.94
N ALA A 219 -1.75 -6.77 13.08
CA ALA A 219 -1.84 -8.03 12.35
C ALA A 219 -2.94 -8.96 12.90
N ASP A 220 -3.79 -9.45 12.01
CA ASP A 220 -4.61 -10.62 12.30
C ASP A 220 -3.85 -11.91 11.97
N ARG A 221 -2.96 -11.84 10.97
CA ARG A 221 -2.13 -12.95 10.54
C ARG A 221 -0.78 -12.48 10.02
N LEU A 222 0.26 -13.24 10.29
CA LEU A 222 1.58 -13.06 9.70
C LEU A 222 1.72 -13.99 8.48
N PHE A 223 2.18 -13.42 7.38
CA PHE A 223 2.60 -14.17 6.20
C PHE A 223 4.13 -14.16 6.14
N THR A 224 4.74 -15.29 6.50
CA THR A 224 6.20 -15.42 6.57
C THR A 224 6.76 -15.72 5.19
N MET A 225 7.65 -14.85 4.72
CA MET A 225 8.39 -15.01 3.48
C MET A 225 9.81 -15.50 3.77
N SER A 226 10.22 -16.58 3.12
CA SER A 226 11.58 -17.11 3.18
C SER A 226 12.41 -16.60 2.00
N PRO A 227 13.74 -16.45 2.16
CA PRO A 227 14.62 -16.19 1.03
C PRO A 227 14.45 -17.26 -0.04
N TYR A 228 14.57 -16.87 -1.30
CA TYR A 228 14.63 -17.83 -2.38
C TYR A 228 15.83 -18.79 -2.15
N GLN A 229 15.56 -20.06 -2.15
CA GLN A 229 16.59 -21.11 -2.13
C GLN A 229 16.62 -21.74 -3.51
N ASP A 230 17.78 -21.76 -4.15
CA ASP A 230 17.97 -22.57 -5.36
C ASP A 230 17.65 -24.02 -5.00
N ALA A 231 16.77 -24.65 -5.77
CA ALA A 231 16.58 -26.09 -5.66
C ALA A 231 17.92 -26.75 -6.04
N ALA A 232 18.54 -27.43 -5.07
CA ALA A 232 19.79 -28.13 -5.22
C ALA A 232 19.70 -29.24 -6.30
#